data_e5915447cd9fe22abc55e7bc7b5c4f5e
#
_entry.id   e5915447cd9fe22abc55e7bc7b5c4f5e
#
_cell.length_a   1.000
_cell.length_b   1.000
_cell.length_c   1.000
_cell.angle_alpha   90.00
_cell.angle_beta   90.00
_cell.angle_gamma   90.00
#
_symmetry.space_group_name_H-M   'P 1'
#
loop_
_entity.id
_entity.type
_entity.pdbx_description
1 polymer ?
#
loop_
_entity_poly.entity_id
_entity_poly.type
_entity_poly.pdbx_seq_one_letter_code
_entity_poly.pdbx_strand_id
1 'polypeptide(L)'
;MARDRSPKCKQCRREGQKLFLKGERCLTDKCGVERRAYPPGDHGRGRQKQSEYRVQLREKQKARRYYGVLEKQFRLYYDKASRQPGITGENLLQMLECRLDNVLVRLGFAASRRQSRQLIRHGHWTVNGRRVDIPSYQVRDGDIIAVKASTPAEPLIRDATELTAQVPAWLQADHDALTAKVLRKPERREIAAPVQEQLIVELYSK
;
A
#
# COMPACT_ATOMS: atom_id res chain seq x y z
N MET A 1 15.85 0.76 4.62
CA MET A 1 14.65 1.48 5.07
C MET A 1 13.94 0.63 6.12
N ALA A 2 13.65 1.18 7.31
CA ALA A 2 12.97 0.48 8.39
C ALA A 2 11.53 0.11 8.00
N ARG A 3 11.03 -1.03 8.49
CA ARG A 3 9.65 -1.51 8.25
C ARG A 3 9.05 -2.12 9.52
N ASP A 4 7.73 -2.12 9.61
CA ASP A 4 7.02 -2.86 10.63
C ASP A 4 7.10 -4.37 10.35
N ARG A 5 7.71 -5.13 11.27
CA ARG A 5 7.84 -6.60 11.21
C ARG A 5 6.75 -7.33 11.98
N SER A 6 5.87 -6.62 12.67
CA SER A 6 4.81 -7.23 13.49
C SER A 6 3.88 -8.14 12.67
N PRO A 7 3.19 -9.09 13.31
CA PRO A 7 2.27 -10.02 12.66
C PRO A 7 1.12 -9.30 11.95
N LYS A 8 1.02 -9.46 10.62
CA LYS A 8 0.07 -8.71 9.79
C LYS A 8 -1.39 -9.04 10.09
N CYS A 9 -1.71 -10.31 10.37
CA CYS A 9 -3.08 -10.69 10.74
C CYS A 9 -3.55 -10.03 12.05
N LYS A 10 -2.64 -9.76 13.01
CA LYS A 10 -2.97 -8.97 14.21
C LYS A 10 -3.32 -7.52 13.86
N GLN A 11 -2.69 -6.96 12.83
CA GLN A 11 -2.99 -5.61 12.34
C GLN A 11 -4.39 -5.53 11.73
N CYS A 12 -4.74 -6.45 10.80
CA CYS A 12 -6.08 -6.51 10.21
C CYS A 12 -7.16 -6.69 11.28
N ARG A 13 -6.97 -7.63 12.22
CA ARG A 13 -7.90 -7.86 13.33
C ARG A 13 -8.08 -6.62 14.22
N ARG A 14 -7.02 -5.84 14.45
CA ARG A 14 -7.10 -4.59 15.22
C ARG A 14 -7.94 -3.53 14.52
N GLU A 15 -7.93 -3.49 13.18
CA GLU A 15 -8.73 -2.56 12.37
C GLU A 15 -10.14 -3.11 12.05
N GLY A 16 -10.43 -4.38 12.43
CA GLY A 16 -11.74 -5.01 12.22
C GLY A 16 -12.04 -5.33 10.74
N GLN A 17 -11.05 -5.25 9.84
CA GLN A 17 -11.26 -5.48 8.41
C GLN A 17 -10.02 -6.07 7.73
N LYS A 18 -10.23 -6.69 6.56
CA LYS A 18 -9.15 -7.19 5.71
C LYS A 18 -8.40 -6.02 5.06
N LEU A 19 -7.08 -5.96 5.27
CA LEU A 19 -6.19 -5.01 4.61
C LEU A 19 -5.34 -5.66 3.51
N PHE A 20 -5.57 -6.92 3.20
CA PHE A 20 -4.89 -7.71 2.16
C PHE A 20 -3.35 -7.64 2.22
N LEU A 21 -2.79 -7.73 3.46
CA LEU A 21 -1.34 -7.56 3.70
C LEU A 21 -0.50 -8.79 3.40
N LYS A 22 -1.12 -9.93 3.09
CA LYS A 22 -0.46 -11.23 2.80
C LYS A 22 -0.80 -11.80 1.43
N GLY A 23 -1.35 -11.00 0.52
CA GLY A 23 -1.72 -11.45 -0.83
C GLY A 23 -2.77 -12.56 -0.80
N GLU A 24 -2.56 -13.61 -1.57
CA GLU A 24 -3.45 -14.76 -1.79
C GLU A 24 -4.06 -15.31 -0.49
N ARG A 25 -3.25 -15.49 0.56
CA ARG A 25 -3.73 -15.98 1.85
C ARG A 25 -4.89 -15.16 2.44
N CYS A 26 -5.01 -13.90 2.08
CA CYS A 26 -6.10 -13.03 2.56
C CYS A 26 -7.44 -13.30 1.85
N LEU A 27 -7.41 -14.03 0.74
CA LEU A 27 -8.58 -14.42 -0.05
C LEU A 27 -9.15 -15.79 0.41
N THR A 28 -8.34 -16.57 1.13
CA THR A 28 -8.73 -17.92 1.59
C THR A 28 -9.30 -17.89 3.01
N ASP A 29 -9.92 -19.00 3.43
CA ASP A 29 -10.39 -19.31 4.79
C ASP A 29 -9.28 -19.24 5.86
N LYS A 30 -8.00 -19.30 5.45
CA LYS A 30 -6.83 -19.14 6.32
C LYS A 30 -6.61 -17.68 6.75
N CYS A 31 -7.46 -16.75 6.33
CA CYS A 31 -7.41 -15.36 6.73
C CYS A 31 -7.62 -15.19 8.25
N GLY A 32 -6.76 -14.41 8.90
CA GLY A 32 -6.83 -14.20 10.35
C GLY A 32 -8.06 -13.42 10.83
N VAL A 33 -8.69 -12.63 9.94
CA VAL A 33 -9.94 -11.91 10.23
C VAL A 33 -11.12 -12.88 10.15
N GLU A 34 -11.16 -13.76 9.15
CA GLU A 34 -12.20 -14.80 9.00
C GLU A 34 -12.23 -15.73 10.22
N ARG A 35 -11.06 -16.21 10.63
CA ARG A 35 -10.95 -17.13 11.77
C ARG A 35 -11.25 -16.48 13.12
N ARG A 36 -10.91 -15.20 13.29
CA ARG A 36 -11.03 -14.46 14.55
C ARG A 36 -11.30 -12.99 14.29
N ALA A 37 -12.55 -12.59 14.14
CA ALA A 37 -12.96 -11.24 13.78
C ALA A 37 -12.72 -10.16 14.88
N TYR A 38 -12.29 -10.56 16.08
CA TYR A 38 -12.04 -9.64 17.20
C TYR A 38 -10.57 -9.19 17.28
N PRO A 39 -10.28 -8.01 17.85
CA PRO A 39 -8.94 -7.49 18.07
C PRO A 39 -8.04 -8.46 18.87
N PRO A 40 -6.72 -8.46 18.65
CA PRO A 40 -5.80 -9.28 19.42
C PRO A 40 -5.61 -8.78 20.86
N GLY A 41 -5.27 -9.67 21.77
CA GLY A 41 -5.06 -9.44 23.20
C GLY A 41 -6.25 -9.90 24.06
N ASP A 42 -6.03 -9.96 25.39
CA ASP A 42 -6.98 -10.51 26.36
C ASP A 42 -8.31 -9.74 26.39
N HIS A 43 -8.24 -8.43 26.21
CA HIS A 43 -9.41 -7.54 26.16
C HIS A 43 -10.01 -7.37 24.75
N GLY A 44 -9.61 -8.21 23.78
CA GLY A 44 -10.05 -8.08 22.39
C GLY A 44 -11.56 -8.25 22.19
N ARG A 45 -12.24 -9.01 23.06
CA ARG A 45 -13.69 -9.22 23.02
C ARG A 45 -14.49 -8.23 23.88
N GLY A 46 -13.80 -7.44 24.72
CA GLY A 46 -14.44 -6.47 25.59
C GLY A 46 -15.02 -5.28 24.82
N ARG A 47 -16.07 -4.70 25.38
CA ARG A 47 -16.67 -3.45 24.86
C ARG A 47 -15.66 -2.31 25.00
N GLN A 48 -15.38 -1.62 23.92
CA GLN A 48 -14.45 -0.51 23.91
C GLN A 48 -15.19 0.79 23.61
N LYS A 49 -14.98 1.82 24.44
CA LYS A 49 -15.56 3.15 24.22
C LYS A 49 -15.07 3.73 22.89
N GLN A 50 -16.01 4.17 22.05
CA GLN A 50 -15.75 4.85 20.80
C GLN A 50 -15.68 6.36 21.07
N SER A 51 -14.46 6.88 21.32
CA SER A 51 -14.24 8.33 21.34
C SER A 51 -13.86 8.79 19.92
N GLU A 52 -14.14 10.05 19.61
CA GLU A 52 -13.78 10.69 18.34
C GLU A 52 -12.27 10.56 18.06
N TYR A 53 -11.42 10.88 19.04
CA TYR A 53 -9.98 10.67 18.95
C TYR A 53 -9.61 9.24 18.56
N ARG A 54 -10.30 8.26 19.15
CA ARG A 54 -10.03 6.86 18.82
C ARG A 54 -10.39 6.53 17.38
N VAL A 55 -11.51 7.04 16.86
CA VAL A 55 -11.92 6.82 15.47
C VAL A 55 -10.87 7.39 14.51
N GLN A 56 -10.50 8.65 14.72
CA GLN A 56 -9.47 9.33 13.93
C GLN A 56 -8.11 8.60 14.00
N LEU A 57 -7.69 8.18 15.19
CA LEU A 57 -6.45 7.41 15.37
C LEU A 57 -6.50 6.08 14.64
N ARG A 58 -7.64 5.36 14.65
CA ARG A 58 -7.77 4.08 13.93
C ARG A 58 -7.69 4.27 12.43
N GLU A 59 -8.30 5.30 11.87
CA GLU A 59 -8.20 5.60 10.45
C GLU A 59 -6.75 5.88 10.03
N LYS A 60 -6.03 6.71 10.78
CA LYS A 60 -4.61 6.94 10.53
C LYS A 60 -3.79 5.64 10.61
N GLN A 61 -4.00 4.83 11.66
CA GLN A 61 -3.27 3.58 11.82
C GLN A 61 -3.61 2.57 10.72
N LYS A 62 -4.85 2.55 10.24
CA LYS A 62 -5.31 1.74 9.12
C LYS A 62 -4.58 2.11 7.84
N ALA A 63 -4.55 3.41 7.48
CA ALA A 63 -3.83 3.92 6.32
C ALA A 63 -2.34 3.55 6.38
N ARG A 64 -1.70 3.82 7.50
CA ARG A 64 -0.28 3.50 7.72
C ARG A 64 0.03 2.02 7.56
N ARG A 65 -0.84 1.15 8.08
CA ARG A 65 -0.70 -0.32 7.97
C ARG A 65 -0.96 -0.82 6.57
N TYR A 66 -1.95 -0.26 5.90
CA TYR A 66 -2.31 -0.59 4.53
C TYR A 66 -1.12 -0.35 3.58
N TYR A 67 -0.49 0.83 3.65
CA TYR A 67 0.68 1.16 2.84
C TYR A 67 2.01 0.66 3.42
N GLY A 68 2.02 0.09 4.60
CA GLY A 68 3.23 -0.44 5.25
C GLY A 68 4.25 0.64 5.62
N VAL A 69 3.80 1.86 5.91
CA VAL A 69 4.62 3.03 6.24
C VAL A 69 4.75 3.19 7.76
N LEU A 70 5.93 3.58 8.26
CA LEU A 70 6.15 3.90 9.67
C LEU A 70 5.65 5.31 10.01
N GLU A 71 5.37 5.56 11.29
CA GLU A 71 4.76 6.81 11.77
C GLU A 71 5.52 8.07 11.33
N LYS A 72 6.83 8.11 11.57
CA LYS A 72 7.67 9.26 11.18
C LYS A 72 7.57 9.55 9.68
N GLN A 73 7.62 8.52 8.85
CA GLN A 73 7.50 8.67 7.39
C GLN A 73 6.08 9.07 6.97
N PHE A 74 5.05 8.54 7.62
CA PHE A 74 3.67 8.88 7.34
C PHE A 74 3.39 10.36 7.65
N ARG A 75 3.90 10.86 8.78
CA ARG A 75 3.80 12.28 9.14
C ARG A 75 4.51 13.17 8.12
N LEU A 76 5.69 12.79 7.62
CA LEU A 76 6.37 13.52 6.55
C LEU A 76 5.55 13.58 5.25
N TYR A 77 4.79 12.52 4.92
CA TYR A 77 3.86 12.57 3.78
C TYR A 77 2.71 13.54 4.05
N TYR A 78 2.15 13.52 5.26
CA TYR A 78 1.11 14.47 5.64
C TYR A 78 1.60 15.92 5.56
N ASP A 79 2.75 16.23 6.14
CA ASP A 79 3.34 17.57 6.12
C ASP A 79 3.63 18.04 4.68
N LYS A 80 3.99 17.14 3.77
CA LYS A 80 4.15 17.47 2.35
C LYS A 80 2.81 17.69 1.66
N ALA A 81 1.82 16.86 1.95
CA ALA A 81 0.49 16.95 1.36
C ALA A 81 -0.23 18.24 1.77
N SER A 82 -0.08 18.67 3.03
CA SER A 82 -0.70 19.91 3.54
C SER A 82 -0.14 21.20 2.93
N ARG A 83 1.09 21.11 2.37
CA ARG A 83 1.73 22.26 1.68
C ARG A 83 1.40 22.33 0.19
N GLN A 84 0.77 21.29 -0.36
CA GLN A 84 0.37 21.27 -1.76
C GLN A 84 -1.02 21.89 -1.94
N PRO A 85 -1.28 22.55 -3.06
CA PRO A 85 -2.62 23.07 -3.36
C PRO A 85 -3.63 21.92 -3.49
N GLY A 86 -4.89 22.17 -3.15
CA GLY A 86 -5.97 21.21 -3.20
C GLY A 86 -6.30 20.58 -1.85
N ILE A 87 -7.01 19.45 -1.88
CA ILE A 87 -7.50 18.76 -0.68
C ILE A 87 -6.38 17.91 -0.08
N THR A 88 -5.94 18.28 1.14
CA THR A 88 -4.81 17.63 1.84
C THR A 88 -4.96 16.10 1.93
N GLY A 89 -6.17 15.60 2.21
CA GLY A 89 -6.42 14.15 2.32
C GLY A 89 -6.21 13.42 1.00
N GLU A 90 -6.68 13.99 -0.11
CA GLU A 90 -6.47 13.43 -1.45
C GLU A 90 -4.99 13.46 -1.84
N ASN A 91 -4.31 14.59 -1.63
CA ASN A 91 -2.88 14.72 -1.87
C ASN A 91 -2.07 13.66 -1.10
N LEU A 92 -2.43 13.43 0.18
CA LEU A 92 -1.81 12.39 1.01
C LEU A 92 -1.98 11.01 0.39
N LEU A 93 -3.20 10.64 -0.01
CA LEU A 93 -3.47 9.35 -0.62
C LEU A 93 -2.77 9.20 -1.98
N GLN A 94 -2.78 10.22 -2.82
CA GLN A 94 -2.03 10.24 -4.09
C GLN A 94 -0.54 9.97 -3.87
N MET A 95 0.09 10.67 -2.92
CA MET A 95 1.50 10.45 -2.59
C MET A 95 1.78 9.03 -2.09
N LEU A 96 0.85 8.43 -1.37
CA LEU A 96 0.99 7.05 -0.88
C LEU A 96 0.76 6.02 -2.00
N GLU A 97 -0.14 6.28 -2.94
CA GLU A 97 -0.38 5.43 -4.12
C GLU A 97 0.78 5.51 -5.12
N CYS A 98 1.37 6.69 -5.34
CA CYS A 98 2.51 6.87 -6.25
C CYS A 98 3.84 6.32 -5.74
N ARG A 99 3.87 5.62 -4.60
CA ARG A 99 5.08 4.92 -4.15
C ARG A 99 5.33 3.68 -5.01
N LEU A 100 6.57 3.46 -5.42
CA LEU A 100 6.95 2.33 -6.26
C LEU A 100 6.53 0.98 -5.65
N ASP A 101 6.67 0.81 -4.30
CA ASP A 101 6.26 -0.42 -3.62
C ASP A 101 4.74 -0.67 -3.71
N ASN A 102 3.94 0.37 -3.81
CA ASN A 102 2.50 0.26 -3.97
C ASN A 102 2.11 0.12 -5.45
N VAL A 103 2.73 0.88 -6.34
CA VAL A 103 2.47 0.82 -7.79
C VAL A 103 2.67 -0.60 -8.34
N LEU A 104 3.75 -1.29 -7.96
CA LEU A 104 3.99 -2.68 -8.38
C LEU A 104 2.89 -3.65 -7.93
N VAL A 105 2.26 -3.40 -6.79
CA VAL A 105 1.10 -4.19 -6.35
C VAL A 105 -0.14 -3.86 -7.15
N ARG A 106 -0.35 -2.58 -7.51
CA ARG A 106 -1.47 -2.15 -8.35
C ARG A 106 -1.36 -2.67 -9.78
N LEU A 107 -0.14 -2.81 -10.29
CA LEU A 107 0.17 -3.41 -11.59
C LEU A 107 0.06 -4.95 -11.61
N GLY A 108 -0.05 -5.59 -10.44
CA GLY A 108 -0.07 -7.04 -10.33
C GLY A 108 1.31 -7.70 -10.29
N PHE A 109 2.39 -6.95 -10.37
CA PHE A 109 3.76 -7.50 -10.35
C PHE A 109 4.22 -8.01 -8.98
N ALA A 110 3.40 -7.87 -7.96
CA ALA A 110 3.65 -8.44 -6.64
C ALA A 110 2.34 -8.74 -5.91
N ALA A 111 2.22 -9.91 -5.33
CA ALA A 111 1.05 -10.34 -4.57
C ALA A 111 0.83 -9.54 -3.27
N SER A 112 1.83 -8.83 -2.79
CA SER A 112 1.72 -7.98 -1.59
C SER A 112 2.76 -6.87 -1.57
N ARG A 113 2.47 -5.78 -0.85
CA ARG A 113 3.43 -4.67 -0.63
C ARG A 113 4.73 -5.11 0.06
N ARG A 114 4.71 -6.20 0.82
CA ARG A 114 5.95 -6.78 1.41
C ARG A 114 6.83 -7.43 0.36
N GLN A 115 6.26 -8.19 -0.53
CA GLN A 115 6.96 -8.83 -1.66
C GLN A 115 7.51 -7.75 -2.58
N SER A 116 6.68 -6.80 -3.01
CA SER A 116 7.09 -5.65 -3.80
C SER A 116 8.32 -4.94 -3.20
N ARG A 117 8.26 -4.58 -1.92
CA ARG A 117 9.40 -3.95 -1.23
C ARG A 117 10.67 -4.79 -1.22
N GLN A 118 10.54 -6.11 -1.10
CA GLN A 118 11.69 -7.01 -1.14
C GLN A 118 12.29 -7.05 -2.55
N LEU A 119 11.46 -7.21 -3.58
CA LEU A 119 11.88 -7.20 -4.97
C LEU A 119 12.59 -5.90 -5.36
N ILE A 120 12.04 -4.74 -4.97
CA ILE A 120 12.69 -3.44 -5.20
C ILE A 120 14.04 -3.39 -4.50
N ARG A 121 14.11 -3.73 -3.22
CA ARG A 121 15.36 -3.67 -2.46
C ARG A 121 16.45 -4.60 -2.97
N HIS A 122 16.07 -5.70 -3.58
CA HIS A 122 17.00 -6.61 -4.24
C HIS A 122 17.41 -6.11 -5.65
N GLY A 123 16.82 -5.00 -6.12
CA GLY A 123 17.20 -4.34 -7.37
C GLY A 123 16.71 -5.05 -8.61
N HIS A 124 15.54 -5.70 -8.55
CA HIS A 124 14.93 -6.38 -9.68
C HIS A 124 14.14 -5.43 -10.61
N TRP A 125 14.08 -4.13 -10.29
CA TRP A 125 13.27 -3.15 -11.00
C TRP A 125 14.10 -2.00 -11.55
N THR A 126 13.67 -1.51 -12.70
CA THR A 126 14.18 -0.28 -13.32
C THR A 126 13.04 0.71 -13.51
N VAL A 127 13.36 2.00 -13.44
CA VAL A 127 12.48 3.10 -13.83
C VAL A 127 13.22 3.94 -14.87
N ASN A 128 12.62 4.11 -16.04
CA ASN A 128 13.25 4.80 -17.18
C ASN A 128 14.65 4.23 -17.49
N GLY A 129 14.78 2.90 -17.48
CA GLY A 129 16.03 2.18 -17.75
C GLY A 129 17.05 2.19 -16.61
N ARG A 130 16.82 2.94 -15.53
CA ARG A 130 17.74 3.02 -14.38
C ARG A 130 17.28 2.13 -13.24
N ARG A 131 18.20 1.36 -12.64
CA ARG A 131 17.91 0.53 -11.46
C ARG A 131 17.46 1.38 -10.29
N VAL A 132 16.35 0.98 -9.66
CA VAL A 132 15.82 1.61 -8.46
C VAL A 132 15.68 0.56 -7.35
N ASP A 133 16.31 0.80 -6.20
CA ASP A 133 16.26 -0.07 -5.01
C ASP A 133 15.56 0.59 -3.80
N ILE A 134 14.93 1.74 -4.03
CA ILE A 134 14.23 2.53 -3.01
C ILE A 134 12.72 2.32 -3.13
N PRO A 135 12.07 1.56 -2.21
CA PRO A 135 10.63 1.29 -2.27
C PRO A 135 9.73 2.52 -2.15
N SER A 136 10.24 3.61 -1.56
CA SER A 136 9.53 4.88 -1.43
C SER A 136 9.75 5.83 -2.61
N TYR A 137 10.41 5.39 -3.68
CA TYR A 137 10.53 6.17 -4.90
C TYR A 137 9.13 6.62 -5.34
N GLN A 138 8.99 7.92 -5.64
CA GLN A 138 7.73 8.48 -6.12
C GLN A 138 7.73 8.44 -7.64
N VAL A 139 6.87 7.60 -8.21
CA VAL A 139 6.69 7.58 -9.66
C VAL A 139 6.00 8.85 -10.14
N ARG A 140 6.32 9.25 -11.35
CA ARG A 140 5.78 10.45 -12.02
C ARG A 140 5.03 10.04 -13.29
N ASP A 141 4.24 10.96 -13.79
CA ASP A 141 3.53 10.78 -15.04
C ASP A 141 4.55 10.55 -16.18
N GLY A 142 4.31 9.56 -17.00
CA GLY A 142 5.19 9.14 -18.08
C GLY A 142 6.30 8.15 -17.69
N ASP A 143 6.54 7.87 -16.40
CA ASP A 143 7.56 6.91 -15.98
C ASP A 143 7.27 5.51 -16.53
N ILE A 144 8.30 4.87 -17.08
CA ILE A 144 8.28 3.48 -17.53
C ILE A 144 8.96 2.62 -16.47
N ILE A 145 8.22 1.65 -15.95
CA ILE A 145 8.69 0.69 -14.95
C ILE A 145 8.88 -0.64 -15.66
N ALA A 146 10.03 -1.27 -15.49
CA ALA A 146 10.32 -2.56 -16.11
C ALA A 146 11.07 -3.48 -15.16
N VAL A 147 10.88 -4.77 -15.32
CA VAL A 147 11.70 -5.79 -14.68
C VAL A 147 13.11 -5.75 -15.27
N LYS A 148 14.13 -5.85 -14.42
CA LYS A 148 15.52 -5.94 -14.86
C LYS A 148 15.72 -7.23 -15.68
N ALA A 149 16.35 -7.12 -16.85
CA ALA A 149 16.69 -8.27 -17.68
C ALA A 149 17.46 -9.36 -16.90
N SER A 150 17.17 -10.62 -17.17
CA SER A 150 17.78 -11.81 -16.55
C SER A 150 17.69 -11.83 -15.02
N THR A 151 16.57 -11.35 -14.47
CA THR A 151 16.36 -11.40 -13.02
C THR A 151 15.91 -12.80 -12.59
N PRO A 152 16.50 -13.39 -11.52
CA PRO A 152 16.04 -14.66 -10.97
C PRO A 152 14.64 -14.58 -10.34
N ALA A 153 14.10 -13.38 -10.14
CA ALA A 153 12.79 -13.17 -9.56
C ALA A 153 11.65 -13.17 -10.61
N GLU A 154 11.96 -13.32 -11.89
CA GLU A 154 10.96 -13.28 -12.98
C GLU A 154 9.81 -14.30 -12.78
N PRO A 155 10.05 -15.59 -12.47
CA PRO A 155 8.97 -16.54 -12.27
C PRO A 155 8.01 -16.10 -11.15
N LEU A 156 8.56 -15.63 -10.03
CA LEU A 156 7.78 -15.14 -8.89
C LEU A 156 6.93 -13.89 -9.24
N ILE A 157 7.41 -13.07 -10.17
CA ILE A 157 6.68 -11.88 -10.65
C ILE A 157 5.54 -12.33 -11.58
N ARG A 158 5.79 -13.28 -12.49
CA ARG A 158 4.76 -13.87 -13.37
C ARG A 158 3.64 -14.54 -12.58
N ASP A 159 3.96 -15.36 -11.58
CA ASP A 159 2.97 -15.95 -10.68
C ASP A 159 2.08 -14.88 -10.00
N ALA A 160 2.66 -13.72 -9.69
CA ALA A 160 1.90 -12.63 -9.09
C ALA A 160 0.96 -11.94 -10.08
N THR A 161 1.29 -11.87 -11.38
CA THR A 161 0.42 -11.27 -12.41
C THR A 161 -0.86 -12.06 -12.60
N GLU A 162 -0.81 -13.38 -12.48
CA GLU A 162 -2.00 -14.26 -12.60
C GLU A 162 -3.03 -14.01 -11.48
N LEU A 163 -2.60 -13.48 -10.33
CA LEU A 163 -3.49 -13.18 -9.20
C LEU A 163 -4.21 -11.84 -9.33
N THR A 164 -3.86 -11.02 -10.32
CA THR A 164 -4.36 -9.65 -10.43
C THR A 164 -5.46 -9.55 -11.47
N ALA A 165 -6.68 -9.27 -11.00
CA ALA A 165 -7.85 -9.20 -11.87
C ALA A 165 -7.94 -7.88 -12.66
N GLN A 166 -7.44 -6.77 -12.15
CA GLN A 166 -7.61 -5.45 -12.77
C GLN A 166 -6.51 -4.46 -12.42
N VAL A 167 -5.95 -3.82 -13.43
CA VAL A 167 -5.03 -2.69 -13.30
C VAL A 167 -5.83 -1.38 -13.30
N PRO A 168 -5.55 -0.44 -12.37
CA PRO A 168 -6.23 0.86 -12.34
C PRO A 168 -5.99 1.68 -13.62
N ALA A 169 -6.96 2.50 -14.02
CA ALA A 169 -6.92 3.27 -15.29
C ALA A 169 -5.79 4.32 -15.37
N TRP A 170 -5.19 4.71 -14.26
CA TRP A 170 -4.04 5.62 -14.23
C TRP A 170 -2.69 4.92 -14.51
N LEU A 171 -2.70 3.58 -14.63
CA LEU A 171 -1.56 2.73 -14.96
C LEU A 171 -1.87 1.91 -16.22
N GLN A 172 -0.83 1.61 -16.98
CA GLN A 172 -0.89 0.68 -18.11
C GLN A 172 0.17 -0.40 -17.86
N ALA A 173 -0.23 -1.66 -17.87
CA ALA A 173 0.67 -2.81 -17.69
C ALA A 173 0.71 -3.65 -18.96
N ASP A 174 1.90 -4.12 -19.30
CA ASP A 174 2.16 -5.21 -20.21
C ASP A 174 2.73 -6.37 -19.36
N HIS A 175 1.88 -7.36 -19.09
CA HIS A 175 2.26 -8.48 -18.22
C HIS A 175 3.17 -9.48 -18.95
N ASP A 176 3.12 -9.55 -20.28
CA ASP A 176 3.98 -10.45 -21.07
C ASP A 176 5.41 -9.92 -21.11
N ALA A 177 5.56 -8.63 -21.38
CA ALA A 177 6.84 -7.96 -21.40
C ALA A 177 7.35 -7.58 -19.98
N LEU A 178 6.52 -7.75 -18.94
CA LEU A 178 6.79 -7.31 -17.55
C LEU A 178 7.19 -5.83 -17.45
N THR A 179 6.48 -5.00 -18.21
CA THR A 179 6.67 -3.55 -18.26
C THR A 179 5.38 -2.83 -17.93
N ALA A 180 5.50 -1.59 -17.50
CA ALA A 180 4.35 -0.75 -17.22
C ALA A 180 4.67 0.73 -17.43
N LYS A 181 3.64 1.52 -17.72
CA LYS A 181 3.71 2.97 -17.85
C LYS A 181 2.75 3.64 -16.86
N VAL A 182 3.21 4.68 -16.21
CA VAL A 182 2.39 5.58 -15.41
C VAL A 182 1.78 6.62 -16.36
N LEU A 183 0.46 6.63 -16.49
CA LEU A 183 -0.23 7.53 -17.43
C LEU A 183 -0.44 8.92 -16.81
N ARG A 184 -0.91 8.94 -15.55
CA ARG A 184 -1.19 10.15 -14.78
C ARG A 184 -1.21 9.85 -13.28
N LYS A 185 -1.35 10.86 -12.45
CA LYS A 185 -1.61 10.66 -11.02
C LYS A 185 -3.02 10.09 -10.80
N PRO A 186 -3.20 9.21 -9.78
CA PRO A 186 -4.52 8.66 -9.47
C PRO A 186 -5.46 9.74 -8.95
N GLU A 187 -6.73 9.70 -9.37
CA GLU A 187 -7.80 10.47 -8.75
C GLU A 187 -8.31 9.75 -7.49
N ARG A 188 -8.98 10.48 -6.57
CA ARG A 188 -9.49 9.89 -5.32
C ARG A 188 -10.39 8.68 -5.56
N ARG A 189 -11.27 8.73 -6.57
CA ARG A 189 -12.19 7.63 -6.94
C ARG A 189 -11.48 6.36 -7.41
N GLU A 190 -10.25 6.47 -7.92
CA GLU A 190 -9.45 5.33 -8.39
C GLU A 190 -8.61 4.70 -7.27
N ILE A 191 -8.53 5.35 -6.13
CA ILE A 191 -7.77 4.89 -4.97
C ILE A 191 -8.65 3.97 -4.11
N ALA A 192 -8.53 2.66 -4.33
CA ALA A 192 -9.24 1.64 -3.57
C ALA A 192 -8.59 1.38 -2.18
N ALA A 193 -8.28 2.43 -1.43
CA ALA A 193 -7.83 2.30 -0.05
C ALA A 193 -9.04 2.39 0.88
N PRO A 194 -9.24 1.43 1.82
CA PRO A 194 -10.40 1.41 2.71
C PRO A 194 -10.23 2.41 3.87
N VAL A 195 -10.02 3.69 3.56
CA VAL A 195 -9.63 4.73 4.52
C VAL A 195 -10.46 5.99 4.28
N GLN A 196 -10.87 6.63 5.37
CA GLN A 196 -11.48 7.97 5.38
C GLN A 196 -10.40 9.00 5.68
N GLU A 197 -9.88 9.64 4.65
CA GLU A 197 -8.76 10.57 4.72
C GLU A 197 -9.06 11.83 5.54
N GLN A 198 -10.33 12.27 5.57
CA GLN A 198 -10.75 13.41 6.35
C GLN A 198 -10.47 13.24 7.84
N LEU A 199 -10.75 12.06 8.40
CA LEU A 199 -10.48 11.74 9.80
C LEU A 199 -8.98 11.76 10.13
N ILE A 200 -8.13 11.47 9.13
CA ILE A 200 -6.66 11.56 9.29
C ILE A 200 -6.24 13.03 9.33
N VAL A 201 -6.80 13.86 8.47
CA VAL A 201 -6.53 15.30 8.45
C VAL A 201 -6.95 15.94 9.77
N GLU A 202 -8.16 15.64 10.25
CA GLU A 202 -8.67 16.12 11.53
C GLU A 202 -7.77 15.73 12.71
N LEU A 203 -7.23 14.49 12.72
CA LEU A 203 -6.31 14.04 13.77
C LEU A 203 -5.02 14.86 13.83
N TYR A 204 -4.46 15.23 12.67
CA TYR A 204 -3.20 15.97 12.59
C TYR A 204 -3.36 17.48 12.68
N SER A 205 -4.59 17.99 12.57
CA SER A 205 -4.91 19.41 12.71
C SER A 205 -5.17 19.85 14.16
N LYS A 206 -5.17 18.90 15.09
CA LYS A 206 -5.34 19.13 16.54
C LYS A 206 -4.05 19.50 17.23
#